data_669ba2f13a329f311c387f802739b15a
#
_entry.id   669ba2f13a329f311c387f802739b15a
#
_cell.length_a   1.000
_cell.length_b   1.000
_cell.length_c   1.000
_cell.angle_alpha   90.00
_cell.angle_beta   90.00
_cell.angle_gamma   90.00
#
_symmetry.space_group_name_H-M   'P 1'
#
loop_
_entity.id
_entity.type
_entity.pdbx_description
1 polymer ?
#
loop_
_entity_poly.entity_id
_entity_poly.type
_entity_poly.pdbx_seq_one_letter_code
_entity_poly.pdbx_strand_id
1 'polypeptide(L)'
;MTPPSNGHALLFDLDGTLIDSMPAHEQAWITWHRRHGIAMDSAGFFASTAGRTNDEILHAMLPGRTEAEYTSWVDEKESLYRELAANSLNLIKGAHDYLLTARASGFSLAICTASTPKNMVLAFEKFGIDKMVDTITSPSDGLRGKPHPDIFLEAARRLKISLERCVVFEDAPLGIEAAHRAGMKAVALTTTLPAAAFASFDNLICIAADFSAVNPPDTFATQLC
;
A
#
# COMPACT_ATOMS: atom_id res chain seq x y z
N MET A 1 -13.74 17.95 18.16
CA MET A 1 -12.58 18.83 17.90
C MET A 1 -11.42 17.95 17.57
N THR A 2 -10.74 18.17 16.45
CA THR A 2 -9.50 17.46 16.11
C THR A 2 -8.41 17.86 17.13
N PRO A 3 -7.66 16.92 17.70
CA PRO A 3 -6.56 17.25 18.60
C PRO A 3 -5.51 18.13 17.88
N PRO A 4 -4.77 18.96 18.60
CA PRO A 4 -3.68 19.71 17.97
C PRO A 4 -2.65 18.74 17.38
N SER A 5 -2.08 19.08 16.22
CA SER A 5 -1.06 18.26 15.57
C SER A 5 0.17 18.13 16.47
N ASN A 6 0.69 16.90 16.61
CA ASN A 6 1.95 16.62 17.32
C ASN A 6 3.19 16.88 16.40
N GLY A 7 2.96 17.31 15.16
CA GLY A 7 4.00 17.62 14.19
C GLY A 7 4.61 16.40 13.49
N HIS A 8 3.97 15.22 13.58
CA HIS A 8 4.38 13.97 12.93
C HIS A 8 3.30 13.44 12.00
N ALA A 9 3.69 12.64 11.02
CA ALA A 9 2.78 12.02 10.07
C ALA A 9 3.00 10.50 9.97
N LEU A 10 1.90 9.77 9.79
CA LEU A 10 1.89 8.35 9.45
C LEU A 10 1.31 8.19 8.05
N LEU A 11 2.09 7.59 7.16
CA LEU A 11 1.77 7.42 5.75
C LEU A 11 1.55 5.93 5.49
N PHE A 12 0.36 5.56 5.07
CA PHE A 12 -0.04 4.16 4.92
C PHE A 12 -0.17 3.80 3.44
N ASP A 13 0.43 2.70 3.03
CA ASP A 13 -0.07 2.02 1.85
C ASP A 13 -1.50 1.51 2.09
N LEU A 14 -2.19 1.10 1.03
CA LEU A 14 -3.58 0.63 1.11
C LEU A 14 -3.67 -0.90 1.01
N ASP A 15 -3.26 -1.44 -0.14
CA ASP A 15 -3.46 -2.85 -0.51
C ASP A 15 -2.44 -3.76 0.19
N GLY A 16 -2.89 -4.67 1.03
CA GLY A 16 -2.01 -5.50 1.87
C GLY A 16 -1.56 -4.79 3.16
N THR A 17 -1.74 -3.48 3.27
CA THR A 17 -1.36 -2.67 4.44
C THR A 17 -2.58 -2.30 5.29
N LEU A 18 -3.51 -1.47 4.80
CA LEU A 18 -4.74 -1.14 5.53
C LEU A 18 -5.87 -2.13 5.25
N ILE A 19 -5.91 -2.68 4.05
CA ILE A 19 -6.94 -3.64 3.61
C ILE A 19 -6.30 -4.98 3.19
N ASP A 20 -6.95 -6.08 3.54
CA ASP A 20 -6.58 -7.44 3.15
C ASP A 20 -7.13 -7.74 1.74
N SER A 21 -6.51 -7.09 0.75
CA SER A 21 -6.90 -7.18 -0.65
C SER A 21 -6.09 -8.22 -1.45
N MET A 22 -4.93 -8.64 -0.94
CA MET A 22 -3.99 -9.48 -1.68
C MET A 22 -4.57 -10.82 -2.11
N PRO A 23 -5.38 -11.55 -1.31
CA PRO A 23 -6.03 -12.79 -1.76
C PRO A 23 -6.95 -12.58 -2.96
N ALA A 24 -7.66 -11.45 -3.03
CA ALA A 24 -8.51 -11.12 -4.18
C ALA A 24 -7.67 -10.73 -5.41
N HIS A 25 -6.55 -10.01 -5.23
CA HIS A 25 -5.61 -9.72 -6.32
C HIS A 25 -4.97 -10.98 -6.88
N GLU A 26 -4.56 -11.91 -6.02
CA GLU A 26 -4.01 -13.21 -6.43
C GLU A 26 -5.00 -14.01 -7.27
N GLN A 27 -6.23 -14.14 -6.78
CA GLN A 27 -7.28 -14.88 -7.49
C GLN A 27 -7.66 -14.21 -8.82
N ALA A 28 -7.62 -12.87 -8.88
CA ALA A 28 -7.85 -12.11 -10.12
C ALA A 28 -6.75 -12.41 -11.15
N TRP A 29 -5.47 -12.41 -10.75
CA TRP A 29 -4.36 -12.76 -11.62
C TRP A 29 -4.40 -14.22 -12.10
N ILE A 30 -4.68 -15.17 -11.21
CA ILE A 30 -4.86 -16.60 -11.57
C ILE A 30 -5.97 -16.75 -12.61
N THR A 31 -7.09 -16.06 -12.42
CA THR A 31 -8.22 -16.10 -13.35
C THR A 31 -7.87 -15.46 -14.69
N TRP A 32 -7.18 -14.32 -14.66
CA TRP A 32 -6.73 -13.62 -15.85
C TRP A 32 -5.77 -14.49 -16.69
N HIS A 33 -4.73 -15.08 -16.06
CA HIS A 33 -3.79 -15.98 -16.74
C HIS A 33 -4.49 -17.16 -17.40
N ARG A 34 -5.44 -17.78 -16.68
CA ARG A 34 -6.23 -18.89 -17.20
C ARG A 34 -7.06 -18.48 -18.42
N ARG A 35 -7.69 -17.30 -18.42
CA ARG A 35 -8.48 -16.77 -19.55
C ARG A 35 -7.62 -16.55 -20.79
N HIS A 36 -6.40 -16.12 -20.60
CA HIS A 36 -5.46 -15.83 -21.68
C HIS A 36 -4.57 -17.03 -22.09
N GLY A 37 -4.75 -18.19 -21.45
CA GLY A 37 -3.95 -19.39 -21.76
C GLY A 37 -2.47 -19.28 -21.43
N ILE A 38 -2.12 -18.40 -20.46
CA ILE A 38 -0.75 -18.13 -20.04
C ILE A 38 -0.45 -18.97 -18.79
N ALA A 39 0.61 -19.79 -18.86
CA ALA A 39 1.07 -20.54 -17.70
C ALA A 39 1.53 -19.62 -16.58
N MET A 40 1.22 -19.96 -15.34
CA MET A 40 1.56 -19.17 -14.16
C MET A 40 2.18 -20.05 -13.07
N ASP A 41 3.40 -19.69 -12.64
CA ASP A 41 3.93 -20.10 -11.35
C ASP A 41 3.45 -19.10 -10.29
N SER A 42 2.40 -19.43 -9.56
CA SER A 42 1.78 -18.47 -8.64
C SER A 42 2.74 -17.96 -7.58
N ALA A 43 3.55 -18.81 -6.96
CA ALA A 43 4.45 -18.41 -5.89
C ALA A 43 5.55 -17.45 -6.39
N GLY A 44 6.20 -17.78 -7.51
CA GLY A 44 7.23 -16.93 -8.12
C GLY A 44 6.65 -15.63 -8.68
N PHE A 45 5.45 -15.68 -9.26
CA PHE A 45 4.77 -14.51 -9.79
C PHE A 45 4.49 -13.47 -8.69
N PHE A 46 3.83 -13.85 -7.61
CA PHE A 46 3.46 -12.91 -6.55
C PHE A 46 4.68 -12.37 -5.81
N ALA A 47 5.69 -13.18 -5.56
CA ALA A 47 6.93 -12.72 -4.95
C ALA A 47 7.67 -11.65 -5.80
N SER A 48 7.61 -11.77 -7.14
CA SER A 48 8.29 -10.87 -8.07
C SER A 48 7.49 -9.62 -8.44
N THR A 49 6.18 -9.61 -8.15
CA THR A 49 5.28 -8.53 -8.57
C THR A 49 4.74 -7.69 -7.42
N ALA A 50 5.02 -8.06 -6.17
CA ALA A 50 4.56 -7.34 -4.99
C ALA A 50 4.96 -5.85 -5.02
N GLY A 51 3.97 -4.96 -4.92
CA GLY A 51 4.15 -3.50 -4.95
C GLY A 51 4.28 -2.88 -6.35
N ARG A 52 4.29 -3.68 -7.44
CA ARG A 52 4.31 -3.18 -8.82
C ARG A 52 2.89 -2.85 -9.30
N THR A 53 2.79 -1.92 -10.24
CA THR A 53 1.55 -1.66 -10.96
C THR A 53 1.23 -2.78 -11.95
N ASN A 54 -0.05 -3.00 -12.28
CA ASN A 54 -0.44 -4.01 -13.27
C ASN A 54 0.16 -3.73 -14.65
N ASP A 55 0.29 -2.46 -15.01
CA ASP A 55 0.90 -2.03 -16.25
C ASP A 55 2.35 -2.48 -16.35
N GLU A 56 3.17 -2.22 -15.32
CA GLU A 56 4.56 -2.69 -15.24
C GLU A 56 4.67 -4.22 -15.28
N ILE A 57 3.73 -4.92 -14.65
CA ILE A 57 3.68 -6.39 -14.66
C ILE A 57 3.41 -6.90 -16.07
N LEU A 58 2.40 -6.37 -16.75
CA LEU A 58 2.01 -6.79 -18.10
C LEU A 58 3.08 -6.46 -19.14
N HIS A 59 3.70 -5.28 -19.08
CA HIS A 59 4.81 -4.91 -19.97
C HIS A 59 6.01 -5.86 -19.81
N ALA A 60 6.35 -6.25 -18.59
CA ALA A 60 7.44 -7.18 -18.33
C ALA A 60 7.11 -8.61 -18.77
N MET A 61 5.87 -9.05 -18.59
CA MET A 61 5.42 -10.42 -18.87
C MET A 61 5.15 -10.65 -20.36
N LEU A 62 4.59 -9.67 -21.05
CA LEU A 62 4.12 -9.76 -22.42
C LEU A 62 4.66 -8.60 -23.29
N PRO A 63 5.99 -8.48 -23.48
CA PRO A 63 6.57 -7.35 -24.20
C PRO A 63 6.10 -7.28 -25.65
N GLY A 64 6.06 -6.07 -26.22
CA GLY A 64 5.78 -5.84 -27.64
C GLY A 64 4.30 -5.79 -28.00
N ARG A 65 3.42 -5.59 -27.01
CA ARG A 65 2.01 -5.32 -27.24
C ARG A 65 1.75 -3.82 -27.41
N THR A 66 0.57 -3.50 -27.90
CA THR A 66 0.13 -2.10 -28.02
C THR A 66 -0.35 -1.57 -26.66
N GLU A 67 -0.26 -0.25 -26.45
CA GLU A 67 -0.80 0.40 -25.24
C GLU A 67 -2.30 0.12 -25.05
N ALA A 68 -3.05 0.00 -26.14
CA ALA A 68 -4.47 -0.34 -26.07
C ALA A 68 -4.72 -1.77 -25.53
N GLU A 69 -3.85 -2.74 -25.89
CA GLU A 69 -3.92 -4.10 -25.34
C GLU A 69 -3.60 -4.08 -23.84
N TYR A 70 -2.52 -3.41 -23.42
CA TYR A 70 -2.17 -3.31 -22.00
C TYR A 70 -3.29 -2.66 -21.20
N THR A 71 -3.82 -1.54 -21.65
CA THR A 71 -4.95 -0.86 -20.97
C THR A 71 -6.16 -1.79 -20.82
N SER A 72 -6.52 -2.52 -21.89
CA SER A 72 -7.64 -3.48 -21.85
C SER A 72 -7.41 -4.61 -20.85
N TRP A 73 -6.19 -5.13 -20.79
CA TRP A 73 -5.82 -6.22 -19.88
C TRP A 73 -5.75 -5.78 -18.41
N VAL A 74 -5.26 -4.56 -18.17
CA VAL A 74 -5.33 -3.94 -16.84
C VAL A 74 -6.78 -3.78 -16.39
N ASP A 75 -7.63 -3.24 -17.26
CA ASP A 75 -9.04 -3.03 -16.96
C ASP A 75 -9.78 -4.36 -16.68
N GLU A 76 -9.50 -5.40 -17.46
CA GLU A 76 -10.05 -6.74 -17.25
C GLU A 76 -9.61 -7.30 -15.88
N LYS A 77 -8.31 -7.29 -15.59
CA LYS A 77 -7.77 -7.81 -14.32
C LYS A 77 -8.35 -7.03 -13.12
N GLU A 78 -8.44 -5.71 -13.24
CA GLU A 78 -9.00 -4.89 -12.17
C GLU A 78 -10.52 -5.09 -12.00
N SER A 79 -11.25 -5.40 -13.07
CA SER A 79 -12.65 -5.79 -12.96
C SER A 79 -12.81 -7.10 -12.20
N LEU A 80 -11.99 -8.11 -12.52
CA LEU A 80 -11.95 -9.37 -11.79
C LEU A 80 -11.66 -9.18 -10.30
N TYR A 81 -10.68 -8.33 -10.00
CA TYR A 81 -10.38 -8.00 -8.60
C TYR A 81 -11.60 -7.41 -7.89
N ARG A 82 -12.25 -6.41 -8.46
CA ARG A 82 -13.42 -5.76 -7.83
C ARG A 82 -14.59 -6.71 -7.63
N GLU A 83 -14.84 -7.61 -8.58
CA GLU A 83 -15.87 -8.65 -8.44
C GLU A 83 -15.60 -9.58 -7.24
N LEU A 84 -14.33 -10.00 -7.08
CA LEU A 84 -13.90 -10.85 -5.97
C LEU A 84 -13.90 -10.09 -4.63
N ALA A 85 -13.32 -8.90 -4.62
CA ALA A 85 -13.15 -8.08 -3.45
C ALA A 85 -14.45 -7.56 -2.86
N ALA A 86 -15.49 -7.35 -3.67
CA ALA A 86 -16.77 -6.79 -3.22
C ALA A 86 -17.34 -7.47 -1.96
N ASN A 87 -17.19 -8.80 -1.85
CA ASN A 87 -17.71 -9.58 -0.74
C ASN A 87 -16.64 -10.06 0.25
N SER A 88 -15.36 -10.12 -0.15
CA SER A 88 -14.28 -10.73 0.64
C SER A 88 -13.35 -9.73 1.31
N LEU A 89 -13.35 -8.47 0.87
CA LEU A 89 -12.42 -7.46 1.39
C LEU A 89 -12.64 -7.20 2.88
N ASN A 90 -11.55 -7.16 3.64
CA ASN A 90 -11.53 -6.83 5.07
C ASN A 90 -10.45 -5.81 5.36
N LEU A 91 -10.51 -5.19 6.53
CA LEU A 91 -9.36 -4.44 7.04
C LEU A 91 -8.30 -5.40 7.58
N ILE A 92 -7.03 -5.03 7.45
CA ILE A 92 -5.95 -5.69 8.18
C ILE A 92 -6.23 -5.55 9.69
N LYS A 93 -5.94 -6.61 10.42
CA LYS A 93 -6.21 -6.69 11.86
C LYS A 93 -5.59 -5.51 12.60
N GLY A 94 -6.41 -4.80 13.39
CA GLY A 94 -6.03 -3.63 14.16
C GLY A 94 -5.95 -2.32 13.37
N ALA A 95 -6.06 -2.30 12.03
CA ALA A 95 -5.91 -1.11 11.20
C ALA A 95 -6.87 0.02 11.60
N HIS A 96 -8.15 -0.28 11.80
CA HIS A 96 -9.14 0.72 12.18
C HIS A 96 -8.82 1.39 13.52
N ASP A 97 -8.54 0.59 14.53
CA ASP A 97 -8.26 1.09 15.89
C ASP A 97 -6.93 1.84 15.94
N TYR A 98 -5.95 1.40 15.12
CA TYR A 98 -4.68 2.09 14.93
C TYR A 98 -4.88 3.50 14.36
N LEU A 99 -5.66 3.64 13.28
CA LEU A 99 -5.98 4.95 12.67
C LEU A 99 -6.70 5.88 13.67
N LEU A 100 -7.68 5.36 14.43
CA LEU A 100 -8.38 6.13 15.45
C LEU A 100 -7.43 6.62 16.56
N THR A 101 -6.58 5.73 17.06
CA THR A 101 -5.61 6.04 18.12
C THR A 101 -4.57 7.05 17.64
N ALA A 102 -4.06 6.87 16.41
CA ALA A 102 -3.12 7.80 15.79
C ALA A 102 -3.72 9.20 15.66
N ARG A 103 -4.96 9.28 15.20
CA ARG A 103 -5.72 10.53 15.09
C ARG A 103 -5.90 11.21 16.45
N ALA A 104 -6.32 10.44 17.45
CA ALA A 104 -6.50 10.92 18.82
C ALA A 104 -5.19 11.41 19.46
N SER A 105 -4.06 10.85 19.03
CA SER A 105 -2.69 11.25 19.46
C SER A 105 -2.13 12.44 18.68
N GLY A 106 -2.91 13.03 17.76
CA GLY A 106 -2.53 14.24 17.01
C GLY A 106 -1.64 14.00 15.80
N PHE A 107 -1.48 12.76 15.32
CA PHE A 107 -0.77 12.48 14.07
C PHE A 107 -1.57 12.97 12.86
N SER A 108 -0.85 13.51 11.85
CA SER A 108 -1.38 13.68 10.51
C SER A 108 -1.32 12.34 9.77
N LEU A 109 -2.39 11.99 9.04
CA LEU A 109 -2.51 10.68 8.42
C LEU A 109 -2.66 10.82 6.90
N ALA A 110 -2.01 9.95 6.14
CA ALA A 110 -2.18 9.87 4.68
C ALA A 110 -2.30 8.43 4.20
N ILE A 111 -3.07 8.20 3.13
CA ILE A 111 -3.01 6.99 2.32
C ILE A 111 -2.14 7.27 1.10
N CYS A 112 -1.15 6.41 0.83
CA CYS A 112 -0.16 6.54 -0.24
C CYS A 112 -0.13 5.23 -1.04
N THR A 113 -0.99 5.11 -2.05
CA THR A 113 -1.29 3.83 -2.71
C THR A 113 -0.95 3.82 -4.19
N ALA A 114 -0.65 2.63 -4.74
CA ALA A 114 -0.60 2.38 -6.18
C ALA A 114 -1.97 1.94 -6.76
N SER A 115 -3.01 1.87 -5.94
CA SER A 115 -4.33 1.40 -6.31
C SER A 115 -5.03 2.33 -7.31
N THR A 116 -5.86 1.75 -8.18
CA THR A 116 -6.67 2.54 -9.12
C THR A 116 -7.80 3.27 -8.41
N PRO A 117 -8.30 4.40 -8.97
CA PRO A 117 -9.42 5.13 -8.37
C PRO A 117 -10.66 4.27 -8.09
N LYS A 118 -10.99 3.35 -9.00
CA LYS A 118 -12.15 2.45 -8.84
C LYS A 118 -11.96 1.46 -7.68
N ASN A 119 -10.74 0.99 -7.45
CA ASN A 119 -10.43 0.09 -6.34
C ASN A 119 -10.43 0.85 -5.01
N MET A 120 -9.88 2.07 -4.99
CA MET A 120 -9.95 2.95 -3.82
C MET A 120 -11.40 3.21 -3.41
N VAL A 121 -12.29 3.52 -4.36
CA VAL A 121 -13.72 3.75 -4.09
C VAL A 121 -14.34 2.54 -3.40
N LEU A 122 -14.08 1.31 -3.89
CA LEU A 122 -14.59 0.08 -3.27
C LEU A 122 -14.19 -0.04 -1.80
N ALA A 123 -12.92 0.22 -1.48
CA ALA A 123 -12.41 0.17 -0.11
C ALA A 123 -13.01 1.28 0.77
N PHE A 124 -13.08 2.49 0.24
CA PHE A 124 -13.56 3.68 0.97
C PHE A 124 -15.06 3.60 1.26
N GLU A 125 -15.87 3.16 0.31
CA GLU A 125 -17.30 2.94 0.53
C GLU A 125 -17.57 1.87 1.60
N LYS A 126 -16.73 0.81 1.62
CA LYS A 126 -16.89 -0.29 2.57
C LYS A 126 -16.44 0.07 3.99
N PHE A 127 -15.33 0.78 4.14
CA PHE A 127 -14.68 0.97 5.43
C PHE A 127 -14.62 2.41 5.92
N GLY A 128 -14.87 3.41 5.06
CA GLY A 128 -14.83 4.84 5.42
C GLY A 128 -13.44 5.34 5.81
N ILE A 129 -12.37 4.64 5.46
CA ILE A 129 -10.99 4.99 5.85
C ILE A 129 -10.49 6.27 5.19
N ASP A 130 -11.05 6.65 4.05
CA ASP A 130 -10.81 7.94 3.40
C ASP A 130 -11.15 9.14 4.29
N LYS A 131 -12.16 8.98 5.15
CA LYS A 131 -12.59 10.01 6.11
C LYS A 131 -11.73 10.06 7.37
N MET A 132 -10.87 9.07 7.55
CA MET A 132 -9.97 8.96 8.71
C MET A 132 -8.59 9.57 8.44
N VAL A 133 -8.28 9.98 7.20
CA VAL A 133 -6.98 10.54 6.80
C VAL A 133 -7.11 11.98 6.31
N ASP A 134 -6.00 12.71 6.30
CA ASP A 134 -5.97 14.12 5.91
C ASP A 134 -5.70 14.29 4.41
N THR A 135 -5.06 13.31 3.77
CA THR A 135 -4.80 13.32 2.32
C THR A 135 -4.63 11.90 1.78
N ILE A 136 -4.79 11.78 0.48
CA ILE A 136 -4.56 10.54 -0.28
C ILE A 136 -3.69 10.90 -1.48
N THR A 137 -2.65 10.11 -1.74
CA THR A 137 -1.77 10.25 -2.92
C THR A 137 -1.71 8.94 -3.69
N SER A 138 -1.74 9.04 -5.01
CA SER A 138 -1.71 7.89 -5.92
C SER A 138 -1.12 8.27 -7.28
N PRO A 139 -0.83 7.31 -8.18
CA PRO A 139 -0.42 7.60 -9.55
C PRO A 139 -1.42 8.46 -10.33
N SER A 140 -2.71 8.48 -9.95
CA SER A 140 -3.72 9.36 -10.54
C SER A 140 -3.43 10.86 -10.34
N ASP A 141 -2.55 11.21 -9.40
CA ASP A 141 -2.04 12.57 -9.21
C ASP A 141 -0.88 12.92 -10.18
N GLY A 142 -0.55 12.06 -11.15
CA GLY A 142 0.58 12.22 -12.06
C GLY A 142 1.94 11.84 -11.44
N LEU A 143 1.92 11.05 -10.36
CA LEU A 143 3.10 10.64 -9.62
C LEU A 143 3.61 9.28 -10.13
N ARG A 144 4.93 9.07 -10.09
CA ARG A 144 5.53 7.77 -10.41
C ARG A 144 5.21 6.77 -9.30
N GLY A 145 4.98 5.51 -9.71
CA GLY A 145 4.76 4.39 -8.78
C GLY A 145 6.01 4.01 -7.99
N LYS A 146 5.82 3.25 -6.91
CA LYS A 146 6.89 2.61 -6.13
C LYS A 146 7.78 1.76 -7.04
N PRO A 147 9.08 1.78 -6.93
CA PRO A 147 9.90 2.28 -5.81
C PRO A 147 10.31 3.77 -5.94
N HIS A 148 9.67 4.56 -6.80
CA HIS A 148 9.86 6.01 -6.76
C HIS A 148 9.21 6.59 -5.51
N PRO A 149 9.86 7.59 -4.86
CA PRO A 149 9.39 8.14 -3.58
C PRO A 149 8.23 9.13 -3.73
N ASP A 150 7.79 9.41 -4.95
CA ASP A 150 6.93 10.53 -5.32
C ASP A 150 5.64 10.61 -4.48
N ILE A 151 4.95 9.47 -4.27
CA ILE A 151 3.69 9.44 -3.51
C ILE A 151 3.91 9.82 -2.03
N PHE A 152 5.00 9.40 -1.40
CA PHE A 152 5.32 9.73 -0.02
C PHE A 152 5.78 11.17 0.12
N LEU A 153 6.61 11.65 -0.81
CA LEU A 153 7.05 13.05 -0.85
C LEU A 153 5.85 14.01 -1.02
N GLU A 154 4.93 13.68 -1.91
CA GLU A 154 3.72 14.48 -2.13
C GLU A 154 2.79 14.47 -0.91
N ALA A 155 2.62 13.31 -0.24
CA ALA A 155 1.86 13.23 0.99
C ALA A 155 2.44 14.12 2.08
N ALA A 156 3.74 14.04 2.34
CA ALA A 156 4.44 14.88 3.31
C ALA A 156 4.27 16.38 2.98
N ARG A 157 4.39 16.75 1.69
CA ARG A 157 4.19 18.13 1.20
C ARG A 157 2.76 18.61 1.46
N ARG A 158 1.74 17.80 1.16
CA ARG A 158 0.32 18.14 1.42
C ARG A 158 0.04 18.30 2.91
N LEU A 159 0.63 17.45 3.74
CA LEU A 159 0.51 17.51 5.20
C LEU A 159 1.36 18.62 5.82
N LYS A 160 2.33 19.19 5.09
CA LYS A 160 3.29 20.21 5.57
C LYS A 160 4.15 19.69 6.74
N ILE A 161 4.51 18.42 6.70
CA ILE A 161 5.35 17.74 7.68
C ILE A 161 6.70 17.41 7.02
N SER A 162 7.79 17.62 7.75
CA SER A 162 9.13 17.29 7.26
C SER A 162 9.36 15.78 7.20
N LEU A 163 10.21 15.33 6.26
CA LEU A 163 10.35 13.91 5.90
C LEU A 163 10.80 13.04 7.07
N GLU A 164 11.71 13.55 7.90
CA GLU A 164 12.22 12.88 9.10
C GLU A 164 11.16 12.69 10.20
N ARG A 165 10.01 13.36 10.07
CA ARG A 165 8.85 13.25 10.96
C ARG A 165 7.71 12.45 10.33
N CYS A 166 7.99 11.77 9.23
CA CYS A 166 7.07 10.86 8.57
C CYS A 166 7.51 9.42 8.78
N VAL A 167 6.59 8.53 9.08
CA VAL A 167 6.80 7.08 9.10
C VAL A 167 5.83 6.43 8.13
N VAL A 168 6.38 5.57 7.26
CA VAL A 168 5.62 4.82 6.25
C VAL A 168 5.25 3.45 6.80
N PHE A 169 4.02 2.99 6.53
CA PHE A 169 3.55 1.63 6.78
C PHE A 169 3.34 0.93 5.45
N GLU A 170 3.95 -0.25 5.29
CA GLU A 170 4.04 -0.96 4.02
C GLU A 170 4.14 -2.48 4.21
N ASP A 171 3.64 -3.25 3.24
CA ASP A 171 3.69 -4.71 3.21
C ASP A 171 4.55 -5.26 2.07
N ALA A 172 5.13 -4.38 1.23
CA ALA A 172 5.92 -4.74 0.05
C ALA A 172 7.32 -4.10 0.04
N PRO A 173 8.37 -4.83 -0.39
CA PRO A 173 9.74 -4.30 -0.48
C PRO A 173 9.86 -3.04 -1.34
N LEU A 174 9.11 -2.93 -2.44
CA LEU A 174 9.15 -1.74 -3.29
C LEU A 174 8.63 -0.48 -2.59
N GLY A 175 7.67 -0.62 -1.67
CA GLY A 175 7.20 0.50 -0.87
C GLY A 175 8.18 0.88 0.24
N ILE A 176 8.83 -0.10 0.88
CA ILE A 176 9.92 0.18 1.83
C ILE A 176 11.09 0.90 1.14
N GLU A 177 11.44 0.47 -0.08
CA GLU A 177 12.45 1.14 -0.90
C GLU A 177 12.03 2.57 -1.28
N ALA A 178 10.76 2.80 -1.61
CA ALA A 178 10.26 4.14 -1.88
C ALA A 178 10.34 5.05 -0.64
N ALA A 179 10.03 4.51 0.56
CA ALA A 179 10.20 5.22 1.83
C ALA A 179 11.67 5.55 2.09
N HIS A 180 12.59 4.59 1.85
CA HIS A 180 14.03 4.80 1.99
C HIS A 180 14.52 5.93 1.06
N ARG A 181 14.13 5.90 -0.21
CA ARG A 181 14.46 6.97 -1.19
C ARG A 181 13.85 8.33 -0.83
N ALA A 182 12.73 8.34 -0.13
CA ALA A 182 12.13 9.55 0.42
C ALA A 182 12.86 10.09 1.67
N GLY A 183 13.83 9.36 2.22
CA GLY A 183 14.50 9.70 3.48
C GLY A 183 13.61 9.46 4.71
N MET A 184 12.62 8.57 4.59
CA MET A 184 11.66 8.27 5.66
C MET A 184 11.97 6.92 6.30
N LYS A 185 11.65 6.81 7.59
CA LYS A 185 11.58 5.52 8.30
C LYS A 185 10.31 4.78 7.92
N ALA A 186 10.33 3.45 8.10
CA ALA A 186 9.18 2.61 7.77
C ALA A 186 8.93 1.50 8.81
N VAL A 187 7.69 1.06 8.87
CA VAL A 187 7.22 -0.17 9.51
C VAL A 187 6.82 -1.13 8.42
N ALA A 188 7.42 -2.31 8.38
CA ALA A 188 7.01 -3.37 7.46
C ALA A 188 5.95 -4.26 8.11
N LEU A 189 4.85 -4.50 7.41
CA LEU A 189 3.83 -5.47 7.81
C LEU A 189 4.02 -6.77 7.04
N THR A 190 3.99 -7.92 7.74
CA THR A 190 4.16 -9.24 7.10
C THR A 190 2.84 -9.85 6.66
N THR A 191 1.92 -9.03 6.22
CA THR A 191 0.58 -9.39 5.73
C THR A 191 0.61 -10.02 4.34
N THR A 192 1.57 -9.61 3.50
CA THR A 192 1.75 -10.11 2.12
C THR A 192 2.99 -10.99 1.99
N LEU A 193 4.12 -10.57 2.57
CA LEU A 193 5.40 -11.26 2.45
C LEU A 193 6.00 -11.58 3.82
N PRO A 194 6.84 -12.64 3.92
CA PRO A 194 7.49 -13.00 5.17
C PRO A 194 8.55 -11.96 5.57
N ALA A 195 8.85 -11.87 6.87
CA ALA A 195 9.82 -10.92 7.44
C ALA A 195 11.19 -10.94 6.74
N ALA A 196 11.62 -12.10 6.22
CA ALA A 196 12.87 -12.24 5.48
C ALA A 196 12.95 -11.34 4.22
N ALA A 197 11.81 -11.00 3.61
CA ALA A 197 11.76 -10.12 2.45
C ALA A 197 12.18 -8.67 2.77
N PHE A 198 12.18 -8.30 4.04
CA PHE A 198 12.49 -6.95 4.52
C PHE A 198 13.84 -6.82 5.22
N ALA A 199 14.56 -7.92 5.41
CA ALA A 199 15.79 -8.00 6.25
C ALA A 199 16.95 -7.10 5.76
N SER A 200 16.96 -6.70 4.47
CA SER A 200 18.02 -5.86 3.90
C SER A 200 17.81 -4.36 4.06
N PHE A 201 16.65 -3.92 4.55
CA PHE A 201 16.32 -2.49 4.66
C PHE A 201 16.76 -1.92 6.00
N ASP A 202 17.53 -0.84 5.97
CA ASP A 202 18.09 -0.15 7.16
C ASP A 202 17.24 1.03 7.65
N ASN A 203 16.20 1.38 6.90
CA ASN A 203 15.23 2.41 7.27
C ASN A 203 14.05 1.87 8.09
N LEU A 204 14.03 0.57 8.41
CA LEU A 204 12.96 -0.02 9.20
C LEU A 204 13.07 0.36 10.68
N ILE A 205 11.94 0.75 11.26
CA ILE A 205 11.77 0.88 12.71
C ILE A 205 11.44 -0.49 13.30
N CYS A 206 10.52 -1.21 12.65
CA CYS A 206 10.18 -2.57 13.03
C CYS A 206 9.55 -3.36 11.88
N ILE A 207 9.43 -4.68 12.07
CA ILE A 207 8.67 -5.61 11.24
C ILE A 207 7.59 -6.23 12.12
N ALA A 208 6.32 -6.06 11.76
CA ALA A 208 5.17 -6.49 12.55
C ALA A 208 4.22 -7.38 11.72
N ALA A 209 3.48 -8.26 12.38
CA ALA A 209 2.52 -9.12 11.69
C ALA A 209 1.29 -8.33 11.19
N ASP A 210 0.81 -7.40 11.99
CA ASP A 210 -0.34 -6.55 11.73
C ASP A 210 -0.32 -5.33 12.68
N PHE A 211 -1.34 -4.47 12.63
CA PHE A 211 -1.41 -3.29 13.48
C PHE A 211 -1.63 -3.57 14.97
N SER A 212 -2.03 -4.78 15.37
CA SER A 212 -2.19 -5.13 16.77
C SER A 212 -0.86 -5.24 17.53
N ALA A 213 0.25 -5.34 16.81
CA ALA A 213 1.61 -5.40 17.36
C ALA A 213 2.31 -4.03 17.42
N VAL A 214 1.66 -2.96 16.92
CA VAL A 214 2.24 -1.61 16.83
C VAL A 214 1.34 -0.60 17.53
N ASN A 215 1.94 0.34 18.28
CA ASN A 215 1.19 1.42 18.95
C ASN A 215 1.60 2.78 18.39
N PRO A 216 0.65 3.65 17.92
CA PRO A 216 1.00 4.93 17.27
C PRO A 216 1.91 5.85 18.12
N PRO A 217 1.67 6.09 19.42
CA PRO A 217 2.54 6.91 20.25
C PRO A 217 3.99 6.44 20.28
N ASP A 218 4.23 5.14 20.13
CA ASP A 218 5.56 4.54 20.21
C ASP A 218 6.29 4.54 18.86
N THR A 219 5.58 4.87 17.76
CA THR A 219 6.13 4.82 16.38
C THR A 219 7.36 5.72 16.17
N PHE A 220 7.58 6.71 17.02
CA PHE A 220 8.77 7.56 17.02
C PHE A 220 9.67 7.30 18.25
N ALA A 221 9.34 6.37 19.11
CA ALA A 221 10.22 5.89 20.17
C ALA A 221 11.27 4.91 19.59
N THR A 222 12.44 4.86 20.20
CA THR A 222 13.63 4.14 19.67
C THR A 222 13.52 2.61 19.71
N GLN A 223 12.42 2.04 20.21
CA GLN A 223 12.18 0.58 20.26
C GLN A 223 10.68 0.31 20.13
N LEU A 224 10.21 -0.19 19.02
CA LEU A 224 8.80 -0.41 18.73
C LEU A 224 8.35 -1.88 18.72
N CYS A 225 9.24 -2.81 18.47
CA CYS A 225 8.92 -4.25 18.39
C CYS A 225 9.96 -5.09 19.09
#